data_61f83344b6694134d1c932390546d985
#
_entry.id   61f83344b6694134d1c932390546d985
#
_cell.length_a   1.000
_cell.length_b   1.000
_cell.length_c   1.000
_cell.angle_alpha   90.00
_cell.angle_beta   90.00
_cell.angle_gamma   90.00
#
_symmetry.space_group_name_H-M   'P 1'
#
loop_
_entity.id
_entity.type
_entity.pdbx_description
1 polymer ?
#
loop_
_entity_poly.entity_id
_entity_poly.type
_entity_poly.pdbx_seq_one_letter_code
_entity_poly.pdbx_strand_id
1 'polypeptide(L)'
;MTIKTTLLSGALALACAALLSSSAAAQTAKDYARYSAWPAPRAQGQNVNGMHIFLFAGLKSHGPGAHDYPYFLDSWSKLLTAHGAVVDGALSFPSQEQLDKSDVVIIYKGDAGYMTPEQRARLQAYVKRGGGLVTFHDSLCGPDPADMATLVGAGKKHGEVNYTWTATLDYNVVDKDSPIAAGMPAQIYDEAFYKLNFAPEVHPILTVTMPDTPSARRGGGVGQTVPQMWTYEHTLPGGQPARAFVWMQGHMVDSLQDPAIQKVLMRGIAWAGKKPTTELTDYVPPPPRAARPEQ
;
A
#
# COMPACT_ATOMS: atom_id res chain seq x y z
N MET A 1 22.58 -48.44 41.87
CA MET A 1 23.01 -47.09 42.32
C MET A 1 22.78 -46.16 41.15
N THR A 2 21.78 -45.64 41.06
CA THR A 2 20.74 -44.68 41.14
C THR A 2 21.01 -43.47 40.25
N ILE A 3 20.17 -43.38 39.28
CA ILE A 3 19.92 -42.28 38.32
C ILE A 3 19.46 -41.02 39.06
N LYS A 4 20.12 -39.90 38.83
CA LYS A 4 19.57 -38.54 39.03
C LYS A 4 20.42 -37.51 38.27
N THR A 5 20.19 -37.30 37.00
CA THR A 5 20.62 -36.08 36.27
C THR A 5 19.92 -35.99 34.92
N THR A 6 18.62 -35.66 34.87
CA THR A 6 17.94 -35.31 33.62
C THR A 6 16.66 -34.50 33.87
N LEU A 7 16.70 -33.45 34.67
CA LEU A 7 15.53 -32.58 34.85
C LEU A 7 15.83 -31.06 34.85
N LEU A 8 17.06 -30.64 34.57
CA LEU A 8 17.40 -29.19 34.56
C LEU A 8 17.46 -28.54 33.17
N SER A 9 17.51 -29.31 32.09
CA SER A 9 17.69 -28.75 30.76
C SER A 9 16.39 -28.26 30.08
N GLY A 10 15.23 -28.79 30.52
CA GLY A 10 13.95 -28.44 29.92
C GLY A 10 13.36 -27.07 30.35
N ALA A 11 13.62 -26.72 31.61
CA ALA A 11 13.08 -25.48 32.19
C ALA A 11 13.75 -24.23 31.68
N LEU A 12 15.05 -24.30 31.33
CA LEU A 12 15.79 -23.16 30.84
C LEU A 12 15.45 -22.78 29.37
N ALA A 13 15.15 -23.80 28.56
CA ALA A 13 14.76 -23.57 27.15
C ALA A 13 13.36 -22.95 27.03
N LEU A 14 12.41 -23.37 27.90
CA LEU A 14 11.06 -22.75 27.92
C LEU A 14 11.09 -21.30 28.44
N ALA A 15 11.93 -21.01 29.43
CA ALA A 15 12.06 -19.65 29.96
C ALA A 15 12.68 -18.68 28.95
N CYS A 16 13.67 -19.14 28.18
CA CYS A 16 14.25 -18.30 27.10
C CYS A 16 13.27 -18.05 25.94
N ALA A 17 12.47 -19.04 25.55
CA ALA A 17 11.46 -18.88 24.51
C ALA A 17 10.31 -17.93 24.95
N ALA A 18 9.90 -18.00 26.22
CA ALA A 18 8.90 -17.10 26.78
C ALA A 18 9.41 -15.65 26.91
N LEU A 19 10.70 -15.45 27.22
CA LEU A 19 11.31 -14.12 27.30
C LEU A 19 11.50 -13.50 25.93
N LEU A 20 11.83 -14.28 24.90
CA LEU A 20 11.96 -13.79 23.52
C LEU A 20 10.60 -13.43 22.93
N SER A 21 9.54 -14.20 23.21
CA SER A 21 8.19 -13.88 22.74
C SER A 21 7.60 -12.66 23.47
N SER A 22 7.90 -12.47 24.76
CA SER A 22 7.46 -11.28 25.49
C SER A 22 8.17 -10.01 25.05
N SER A 23 9.45 -10.09 24.67
CA SER A 23 10.18 -8.92 24.17
C SER A 23 9.72 -8.48 22.77
N ALA A 24 9.43 -9.42 21.88
CA ALA A 24 8.88 -9.12 20.56
C ALA A 24 7.47 -8.52 20.64
N ALA A 25 6.60 -9.07 21.47
CA ALA A 25 5.25 -8.53 21.69
C ALA A 25 5.29 -7.14 22.36
N ALA A 26 6.21 -6.91 23.29
CA ALA A 26 6.40 -5.61 23.93
C ALA A 26 6.98 -4.57 22.95
N GLN A 27 7.87 -4.96 22.04
CA GLN A 27 8.40 -4.08 21.00
C GLN A 27 7.30 -3.70 19.99
N THR A 28 6.52 -4.67 19.53
CA THR A 28 5.38 -4.42 18.62
C THR A 28 4.34 -3.51 19.26
N ALA A 29 4.04 -3.68 20.55
CA ALA A 29 3.11 -2.81 21.29
C ALA A 29 3.66 -1.39 21.43
N LYS A 30 4.97 -1.22 21.65
CA LYS A 30 5.61 0.10 21.70
C LYS A 30 5.59 0.80 20.34
N ASP A 31 5.88 0.06 19.26
CA ASP A 31 5.83 0.59 17.91
C ASP A 31 4.40 1.01 17.55
N TYR A 32 3.41 0.18 17.88
CA TYR A 32 2.00 0.52 17.70
C TYR A 32 1.60 1.81 18.46
N ALA A 33 1.94 1.89 19.75
CA ALA A 33 1.62 3.06 20.57
C ALA A 33 2.27 4.34 20.05
N ARG A 34 3.50 4.24 19.52
CA ARG A 34 4.21 5.36 18.92
C ARG A 34 3.48 5.95 17.71
N TYR A 35 2.94 5.09 16.85
CA TYR A 35 2.32 5.51 15.60
C TYR A 35 0.81 5.73 15.72
N SER A 36 0.13 5.00 16.60
CA SER A 36 -1.30 5.19 16.83
C SER A 36 -1.62 6.51 17.56
N ALA A 37 -0.63 7.10 18.23
CA ALA A 37 -0.75 8.42 18.82
C ALA A 37 -0.63 9.56 17.78
N TRP A 38 -0.20 9.27 16.56
CA TRP A 38 -0.15 10.29 15.51
C TRP A 38 -1.57 10.59 15.03
N PRO A 39 -2.03 11.83 15.19
CA PRO A 39 -3.30 12.21 14.61
C PRO A 39 -3.22 12.00 13.09
N ALA A 40 -4.29 11.50 12.51
CA ALA A 40 -4.41 11.46 11.06
C ALA A 40 -4.15 12.86 10.52
N PRO A 41 -3.15 13.04 9.65
CA PRO A 41 -2.88 14.35 9.09
C PRO A 41 -4.11 14.79 8.30
N ARG A 42 -4.52 16.03 8.50
CA ARG A 42 -5.66 16.63 7.80
C ARG A 42 -5.18 17.79 6.97
N ALA A 43 -5.66 17.86 5.74
CA ALA A 43 -5.52 19.06 4.94
C ALA A 43 -6.18 20.23 5.67
N GLN A 44 -5.40 21.21 6.07
CA GLN A 44 -5.91 22.40 6.75
C GLN A 44 -6.12 23.51 5.73
N GLY A 45 -7.37 23.69 5.29
CA GLY A 45 -7.87 24.97 4.77
C GLY A 45 -7.29 25.50 3.47
N GLN A 46 -6.42 24.78 2.78
CA GLN A 46 -5.79 25.29 1.56
C GLN A 46 -6.60 24.99 0.29
N ASN A 47 -7.26 23.84 0.22
CA ASN A 47 -8.10 23.47 -0.92
C ASN A 47 -9.36 22.71 -0.47
N VAL A 48 -10.44 23.43 -0.18
CA VAL A 48 -11.71 22.83 0.25
C VAL A 48 -12.43 22.04 -0.84
N ASN A 49 -12.00 22.19 -2.09
CA ASN A 49 -12.56 21.51 -3.27
C ASN A 49 -11.62 20.43 -3.80
N GLY A 50 -10.55 20.12 -3.07
CA GLY A 50 -9.59 19.09 -3.45
C GLY A 50 -10.20 17.68 -3.40
N MET A 51 -9.56 16.77 -4.10
CA MET A 51 -9.91 15.35 -4.03
C MET A 51 -9.74 14.83 -2.61
N HIS A 52 -10.78 14.19 -2.07
CA HIS A 52 -10.75 13.60 -0.74
C HIS A 52 -10.08 12.23 -0.78
N ILE A 53 -8.96 12.11 -0.09
CA ILE A 53 -8.15 10.88 -0.04
C ILE A 53 -8.07 10.38 1.40
N PHE A 54 -8.40 9.10 1.60
CA PHE A 54 -8.15 8.41 2.86
C PHE A 54 -6.95 7.48 2.74
N LEU A 55 -5.95 7.64 3.64
CA LEU A 55 -4.78 6.78 3.73
C LEU A 55 -4.98 5.71 4.80
N PHE A 56 -5.17 4.46 4.40
CA PHE A 56 -5.16 3.32 5.31
C PHE A 56 -3.77 2.70 5.31
N ALA A 57 -2.99 2.97 6.36
CA ALA A 57 -1.64 2.45 6.54
C ALA A 57 -1.60 1.31 7.56
N GLY A 58 -0.66 0.39 7.38
CA GLY A 58 -0.40 -0.69 8.31
C GLY A 58 0.45 -0.27 9.52
N LEU A 59 0.67 -1.23 10.42
CA LEU A 59 1.65 -1.11 11.49
C LEU A 59 3.04 -1.41 10.95
N LYS A 60 4.05 -0.76 11.52
CA LYS A 60 5.45 -1.04 11.19
C LYS A 60 5.77 -2.51 11.40
N SER A 61 6.34 -3.12 10.37
CA SER A 61 6.88 -4.49 10.41
C SER A 61 8.24 -4.52 9.70
N HIS A 62 8.96 -5.62 9.80
CA HIS A 62 10.30 -5.80 9.22
C HIS A 62 11.37 -4.85 9.82
N GLY A 63 12.56 -4.85 9.20
CA GLY A 63 13.71 -4.04 9.63
C GLY A 63 13.56 -2.54 9.33
N PRO A 64 14.59 -1.74 9.65
CA PRO A 64 14.58 -0.31 9.34
C PRO A 64 14.38 -0.04 7.84
N GLY A 65 13.51 0.92 7.52
CA GLY A 65 13.18 1.33 6.15
C GLY A 65 12.22 0.39 5.41
N ALA A 66 12.08 -0.87 5.85
CA ALA A 66 11.15 -1.83 5.26
C ALA A 66 9.79 -1.78 5.94
N HIS A 67 8.69 -1.87 5.17
CA HIS A 67 7.31 -1.83 5.66
C HIS A 67 7.07 -0.69 6.67
N ASP A 68 7.60 0.50 6.41
CA ASP A 68 7.40 1.65 7.28
C ASP A 68 6.11 2.40 6.92
N TYR A 69 5.00 1.69 7.07
CA TYR A 69 3.65 2.19 6.78
C TYR A 69 3.29 3.47 7.55
N PRO A 70 3.66 3.62 8.86
CA PRO A 70 3.38 4.85 9.59
C PRO A 70 4.17 6.05 9.07
N TYR A 71 5.42 5.87 8.64
CA TYR A 71 6.19 6.92 7.99
C TYR A 71 5.57 7.34 6.65
N PHE A 72 5.08 6.36 5.87
CA PHE A 72 4.30 6.65 4.66
C PHE A 72 3.06 7.49 4.98
N LEU A 73 2.29 7.12 6.01
CA LEU A 73 1.10 7.88 6.41
C LEU A 73 1.44 9.34 6.69
N ASP A 74 2.52 9.61 7.44
CA ASP A 74 2.97 10.97 7.74
C ASP A 74 3.47 11.70 6.49
N SER A 75 4.39 11.11 5.73
CA SER A 75 5.04 11.76 4.59
C SER A 75 4.08 11.98 3.41
N TRP A 76 3.26 10.98 3.08
CA TRP A 76 2.33 11.05 1.95
C TRP A 76 1.10 11.90 2.23
N SER A 77 0.64 11.99 3.48
CA SER A 77 -0.41 12.96 3.80
C SER A 77 0.06 14.39 3.61
N LYS A 78 1.30 14.71 3.98
CA LYS A 78 1.91 16.01 3.72
C LYS A 78 2.10 16.27 2.22
N LEU A 79 2.60 15.27 1.49
CA LEU A 79 2.79 15.35 0.05
C LEU A 79 1.48 15.62 -0.67
N LEU A 80 0.47 14.79 -0.45
CA LEU A 80 -0.83 14.91 -1.13
C LEU A 80 -1.55 16.21 -0.75
N THR A 81 -1.46 16.64 0.51
CA THR A 81 -1.98 17.94 0.94
C THR A 81 -1.28 19.11 0.22
N ALA A 82 0.05 19.06 0.09
CA ALA A 82 0.81 20.06 -0.64
C ALA A 82 0.43 20.10 -2.14
N HIS A 83 -0.03 18.98 -2.68
CA HIS A 83 -0.54 18.84 -4.04
C HIS A 83 -2.07 18.98 -4.16
N GLY A 84 -2.71 19.61 -3.19
CA GLY A 84 -4.11 20.07 -3.29
C GLY A 84 -5.17 19.06 -2.91
N ALA A 85 -4.82 17.88 -2.38
CA ALA A 85 -5.79 16.93 -1.87
C ALA A 85 -6.29 17.34 -0.47
N VAL A 86 -7.50 16.89 -0.12
CA VAL A 86 -8.01 16.85 1.25
C VAL A 86 -7.72 15.48 1.81
N VAL A 87 -6.79 15.38 2.75
CA VAL A 87 -6.26 14.09 3.22
C VAL A 87 -6.73 13.78 4.62
N ASP A 88 -7.24 12.59 4.83
CA ASP A 88 -7.45 11.94 6.12
C ASP A 88 -6.73 10.57 6.11
N GLY A 89 -6.52 9.97 7.26
CA GLY A 89 -5.88 8.65 7.30
C GLY A 89 -5.77 8.08 8.69
N ALA A 90 -5.50 6.78 8.77
CA ALA A 90 -5.34 6.06 10.03
C ALA A 90 -4.53 4.77 9.84
N LEU A 91 -4.05 4.23 10.98
CA LEU A 91 -3.46 2.89 11.07
C LEU A 91 -4.53 1.80 11.27
N SER A 92 -5.80 2.18 11.23
CA SER A 92 -6.95 1.30 11.34
C SER A 92 -7.82 1.39 10.10
N PHE A 93 -8.64 0.35 9.88
CA PHE A 93 -9.58 0.32 8.76
C PHE A 93 -10.56 1.51 8.86
N PRO A 94 -10.86 2.22 7.75
CA PRO A 94 -11.72 3.41 7.74
C PRO A 94 -13.13 3.12 8.24
N SER A 95 -13.70 4.08 8.94
CA SER A 95 -15.13 4.07 9.28
C SER A 95 -16.01 4.24 8.04
N GLN A 96 -17.31 3.95 8.15
CA GLN A 96 -18.25 4.19 7.06
C GLN A 96 -18.26 5.68 6.66
N GLU A 97 -18.27 6.58 7.64
CA GLU A 97 -18.26 8.03 7.39
C GLU A 97 -17.02 8.48 6.62
N GLN A 98 -15.84 7.91 6.94
CA GLN A 98 -14.61 8.19 6.23
C GLN A 98 -14.64 7.66 4.78
N LEU A 99 -15.16 6.44 4.59
CA LEU A 99 -15.37 5.89 3.26
C LEU A 99 -16.35 6.74 2.44
N ASP A 100 -17.46 7.17 3.03
CA ASP A 100 -18.49 7.95 2.32
C ASP A 100 -17.98 9.30 1.81
N LYS A 101 -17.04 9.91 2.53
CA LYS A 101 -16.42 11.18 2.18
C LYS A 101 -15.25 11.05 1.20
N SER A 102 -14.72 9.84 0.99
CA SER A 102 -13.50 9.65 0.20
C SER A 102 -13.80 9.45 -1.29
N ASP A 103 -13.11 10.18 -2.14
CA ASP A 103 -13.03 9.93 -3.59
C ASP A 103 -12.09 8.75 -3.86
N VAL A 104 -10.98 8.69 -3.10
CA VAL A 104 -9.96 7.63 -3.19
C VAL A 104 -9.60 7.11 -1.81
N VAL A 105 -9.51 5.79 -1.69
CA VAL A 105 -8.88 5.11 -0.55
C VAL A 105 -7.56 4.53 -1.02
N ILE A 106 -6.48 4.89 -0.35
CA ILE A 106 -5.15 4.32 -0.56
C ILE A 106 -4.87 3.33 0.56
N ILE A 107 -4.54 2.10 0.20
CA ILE A 107 -4.15 1.06 1.15
C ILE A 107 -2.66 0.77 0.99
N TYR A 108 -1.88 1.05 2.04
CA TYR A 108 -0.49 0.61 2.16
C TYR A 108 -0.31 -0.12 3.49
N LYS A 109 -0.65 -1.40 3.47
CA LYS A 109 -0.65 -2.27 4.64
C LYS A 109 -0.37 -3.71 4.19
N GLY A 110 0.61 -4.36 4.75
CA GLY A 110 0.85 -5.79 4.49
C GLY A 110 -0.38 -6.62 4.83
N ASP A 111 -0.68 -7.59 3.97
CA ASP A 111 -1.79 -8.52 4.15
C ASP A 111 -3.16 -7.84 4.36
N ALA A 112 -3.45 -6.78 3.60
CA ALA A 112 -4.73 -6.10 3.77
C ALA A 112 -5.95 -6.94 3.35
N GLY A 113 -5.75 -8.05 2.65
CA GLY A 113 -6.80 -9.04 2.37
C GLY A 113 -7.34 -9.75 3.63
N TYR A 114 -6.61 -9.69 4.76
CA TYR A 114 -7.13 -10.14 6.06
C TYR A 114 -8.05 -9.07 6.69
N MET A 115 -9.22 -8.94 6.12
CA MET A 115 -10.29 -8.07 6.61
C MET A 115 -11.35 -8.89 7.35
N THR A 116 -11.97 -8.32 8.38
CA THR A 116 -13.19 -8.92 8.93
C THR A 116 -14.30 -8.90 7.88
N PRO A 117 -15.34 -9.76 8.01
CA PRO A 117 -16.48 -9.72 7.08
C PRO A 117 -17.12 -8.33 6.96
N GLU A 118 -17.22 -7.58 8.06
CA GLU A 118 -17.78 -6.22 8.10
C GLU A 118 -16.87 -5.21 7.38
N GLN A 119 -15.56 -5.31 7.55
CA GLN A 119 -14.60 -4.46 6.85
C GLN A 119 -14.64 -4.72 5.34
N ARG A 120 -14.70 -6.00 4.95
CA ARG A 120 -14.83 -6.41 3.55
C ARG A 120 -16.14 -5.88 2.94
N ALA A 121 -17.25 -6.05 3.63
CA ALA A 121 -18.55 -5.56 3.15
C ALA A 121 -18.55 -4.04 2.97
N ARG A 122 -17.94 -3.28 3.89
CA ARG A 122 -17.79 -1.82 3.76
C ARG A 122 -16.90 -1.42 2.58
N LEU A 123 -15.78 -2.11 2.37
CA LEU A 123 -14.89 -1.82 1.23
C LEU A 123 -15.58 -2.16 -0.11
N GLN A 124 -16.30 -3.28 -0.16
CA GLN A 124 -17.10 -3.65 -1.34
C GLN A 124 -18.21 -2.63 -1.62
N ALA A 125 -18.91 -2.14 -0.58
CA ALA A 125 -19.92 -1.08 -0.73
C ALA A 125 -19.30 0.23 -1.24
N TYR A 126 -18.11 0.59 -0.75
CA TYR A 126 -17.33 1.73 -1.22
C TYR A 126 -16.99 1.61 -2.71
N VAL A 127 -16.44 0.46 -3.13
CA VAL A 127 -16.13 0.20 -4.55
C VAL A 127 -17.43 0.15 -5.38
N LYS A 128 -18.46 -0.48 -4.87
CA LYS A 128 -19.78 -0.59 -5.54
C LYS A 128 -20.41 0.78 -5.83
N ARG A 129 -20.21 1.80 -4.99
CA ARG A 129 -20.66 3.17 -5.28
C ARG A 129 -19.79 3.90 -6.29
N GLY A 130 -18.72 3.27 -6.78
CA GLY A 130 -17.77 3.84 -7.74
C GLY A 130 -16.58 4.55 -7.11
N GLY A 131 -16.26 4.27 -5.84
CA GLY A 131 -15.08 4.80 -5.16
C GLY A 131 -13.76 4.34 -5.80
N GLY A 132 -12.75 5.20 -5.81
CA GLY A 132 -11.42 4.90 -6.32
C GLY A 132 -10.58 4.11 -5.30
N LEU A 133 -9.93 3.04 -5.71
CA LEU A 133 -9.10 2.23 -4.82
C LEU A 133 -7.66 2.19 -5.32
N VAL A 134 -6.72 2.45 -4.43
CA VAL A 134 -5.28 2.40 -4.72
C VAL A 134 -4.62 1.46 -3.72
N THR A 135 -3.78 0.55 -4.21
CA THR A 135 -3.02 -0.34 -3.34
C THR A 135 -1.54 -0.30 -3.67
N PHE A 136 -0.73 -0.29 -2.63
CA PHE A 136 0.71 -0.36 -2.75
C PHE A 136 1.26 -1.64 -2.12
N HIS A 137 2.27 -2.20 -2.76
CA HIS A 137 3.05 -3.32 -2.28
C HIS A 137 2.16 -4.53 -1.92
N ASP A 138 2.33 -5.09 -0.75
CA ASP A 138 1.69 -6.31 -0.25
C ASP A 138 0.22 -6.11 0.20
N SER A 139 -0.38 -4.97 -0.11
CA SER A 139 -1.76 -4.66 0.31
C SER A 139 -2.82 -5.56 -0.34
N LEU A 140 -2.48 -6.25 -1.43
CA LEU A 140 -3.40 -7.20 -2.08
C LEU A 140 -3.19 -8.65 -1.64
N CYS A 141 -2.33 -8.87 -0.63
CA CYS A 141 -2.10 -10.19 -0.06
C CYS A 141 -3.20 -10.57 0.95
N GLY A 142 -3.66 -11.80 0.90
CA GLY A 142 -4.67 -12.31 1.81
C GLY A 142 -4.81 -13.83 1.78
N PRO A 143 -5.76 -14.39 2.55
CA PRO A 143 -6.01 -15.82 2.60
C PRO A 143 -6.59 -16.37 1.29
N ASP A 144 -7.44 -15.58 0.63
CA ASP A 144 -7.97 -15.87 -0.70
C ASP A 144 -7.63 -14.72 -1.66
N PRO A 145 -6.78 -14.96 -2.68
CA PRO A 145 -6.42 -13.93 -3.64
C PRO A 145 -7.61 -13.44 -4.49
N ALA A 146 -8.68 -14.21 -4.63
CA ALA A 146 -9.85 -13.81 -5.39
C ALA A 146 -10.56 -12.59 -4.77
N ASP A 147 -10.50 -12.45 -3.46
CA ASP A 147 -11.11 -11.32 -2.76
C ASP A 147 -10.55 -9.97 -3.19
N MET A 148 -9.21 -9.86 -3.25
CA MET A 148 -8.58 -8.62 -3.70
C MET A 148 -8.62 -8.50 -5.22
N ALA A 149 -8.54 -9.60 -5.97
CA ALA A 149 -8.64 -9.58 -7.42
C ALA A 149 -9.95 -8.94 -7.91
N THR A 150 -11.07 -9.17 -7.23
CA THR A 150 -12.36 -8.52 -7.56
C THR A 150 -12.39 -7.02 -7.30
N LEU A 151 -11.51 -6.50 -6.45
CA LEU A 151 -11.51 -5.09 -6.06
C LEU A 151 -10.43 -4.28 -6.77
N VAL A 152 -9.25 -4.88 -7.01
CA VAL A 152 -8.08 -4.17 -7.54
C VAL A 152 -7.45 -4.85 -8.76
N GLY A 153 -8.10 -5.87 -9.31
CA GLY A 153 -7.67 -6.54 -10.52
C GLY A 153 -6.64 -7.64 -10.31
N ALA A 154 -6.05 -7.77 -9.13
CA ALA A 154 -5.22 -8.92 -8.78
C ALA A 154 -5.21 -9.18 -7.29
N GLY A 155 -4.88 -10.42 -6.91
CA GLY A 155 -4.67 -10.82 -5.54
C GLY A 155 -3.45 -11.73 -5.39
N LYS A 156 -2.88 -11.74 -4.21
CA LYS A 156 -1.74 -12.55 -3.83
C LYS A 156 -2.09 -13.43 -2.64
N LYS A 157 -1.71 -14.72 -2.70
CA LYS A 157 -1.99 -15.65 -1.60
C LYS A 157 -0.93 -15.55 -0.52
N HIS A 158 -1.36 -15.35 0.72
CA HIS A 158 -0.48 -15.40 1.89
C HIS A 158 0.12 -16.78 2.09
N GLY A 159 1.37 -16.82 2.59
CA GLY A 159 2.07 -18.08 2.91
C GLY A 159 2.77 -18.75 1.73
N GLU A 160 2.58 -18.26 0.50
CA GLU A 160 3.32 -18.73 -0.67
C GLU A 160 4.58 -17.89 -0.91
N VAL A 161 5.64 -18.54 -1.43
CA VAL A 161 6.82 -17.81 -1.93
C VAL A 161 6.49 -17.30 -3.32
N ASN A 162 6.07 -16.05 -3.38
CA ASN A 162 5.58 -15.36 -4.57
C ASN A 162 6.15 -13.94 -4.72
N TYR A 163 7.34 -13.73 -4.15
CA TYR A 163 8.07 -12.46 -4.14
C TYR A 163 9.56 -12.69 -4.39
N THR A 164 10.27 -11.67 -4.85
CA THR A 164 11.73 -11.61 -4.87
C THR A 164 12.21 -11.04 -3.52
N TRP A 165 13.47 -11.32 -3.14
CA TRP A 165 14.10 -10.41 -2.18
C TRP A 165 14.38 -9.08 -2.87
N THR A 166 14.63 -8.02 -2.07
CA THR A 166 15.02 -6.72 -2.60
C THR A 166 16.18 -6.87 -3.59
N ALA A 167 15.99 -6.33 -4.76
CA ALA A 167 16.95 -6.36 -5.87
C ALA A 167 16.77 -5.12 -6.74
N THR A 168 17.72 -4.84 -7.62
CA THR A 168 17.48 -3.90 -8.71
C THR A 168 16.49 -4.52 -9.68
N LEU A 169 15.39 -3.83 -9.90
CA LEU A 169 14.31 -4.21 -10.80
C LEU A 169 14.38 -3.35 -12.06
N ASP A 170 14.53 -4.00 -13.22
CA ASP A 170 14.44 -3.32 -14.51
C ASP A 170 12.96 -3.18 -14.89
N TYR A 171 12.52 -1.95 -15.09
CA TYR A 171 11.15 -1.66 -15.48
C TYR A 171 10.96 -1.66 -16.99
N ASN A 172 9.95 -2.39 -17.43
CA ASN A 172 9.48 -2.36 -18.81
C ASN A 172 8.07 -1.72 -18.85
N VAL A 173 7.99 -0.47 -19.30
CA VAL A 173 6.71 0.21 -19.53
C VAL A 173 6.09 -0.38 -20.78
N VAL A 174 5.00 -1.15 -20.61
CA VAL A 174 4.28 -1.83 -21.70
C VAL A 174 3.19 -0.96 -22.31
N ASP A 175 2.56 -0.09 -21.53
CA ASP A 175 1.66 0.96 -22.02
C ASP A 175 2.44 2.28 -22.11
N LYS A 176 3.07 2.51 -23.27
CA LYS A 176 3.92 3.70 -23.52
C LYS A 176 3.12 4.99 -23.68
N ASP A 177 1.82 4.88 -23.97
CA ASP A 177 0.93 6.01 -24.15
C ASP A 177 0.23 6.42 -22.85
N SER A 178 0.40 5.61 -21.79
CA SER A 178 -0.17 5.91 -20.48
C SER A 178 0.42 7.19 -19.89
N PRO A 179 -0.40 8.22 -19.63
CA PRO A 179 0.09 9.42 -18.96
C PRO A 179 0.55 9.13 -17.51
N ILE A 180 0.10 8.03 -16.91
CA ILE A 180 0.51 7.62 -15.56
C ILE A 180 2.01 7.33 -15.55
N ALA A 181 2.51 6.56 -16.53
CA ALA A 181 3.90 6.12 -16.57
C ALA A 181 4.90 7.21 -17.04
N ALA A 182 4.44 8.38 -17.41
CA ALA A 182 5.32 9.43 -17.92
C ALA A 182 6.41 9.81 -16.91
N GLY A 183 7.68 9.70 -17.31
CA GLY A 183 8.84 9.97 -16.45
C GLY A 183 9.18 8.85 -15.46
N MET A 184 8.65 7.64 -15.67
CA MET A 184 9.00 6.46 -14.91
C MET A 184 10.51 6.20 -14.97
N PRO A 185 11.22 5.98 -13.84
CA PRO A 185 12.62 5.58 -13.87
C PRO A 185 12.77 4.21 -14.50
N ALA A 186 13.92 3.96 -15.13
CA ALA A 186 14.20 2.67 -15.76
C ALA A 186 14.40 1.53 -14.74
N GLN A 187 14.81 1.88 -13.53
CA GLN A 187 15.15 0.92 -12.48
C GLN A 187 14.74 1.43 -11.10
N ILE A 188 14.50 0.48 -10.18
CA ILE A 188 14.32 0.74 -8.74
C ILE A 188 14.96 -0.39 -7.93
N TYR A 189 15.33 -0.14 -6.69
CA TYR A 189 15.75 -1.16 -5.73
C TYR A 189 14.62 -1.48 -4.78
N ASP A 190 13.93 -2.60 -4.99
CA ASP A 190 12.77 -3.03 -4.19
C ASP A 190 12.49 -4.54 -4.38
N GLU A 191 11.38 -5.02 -3.86
CA GLU A 191 10.83 -6.36 -4.14
C GLU A 191 9.89 -6.34 -5.35
N ALA A 192 9.82 -7.46 -6.08
CA ALA A 192 8.82 -7.70 -7.10
C ALA A 192 8.04 -8.98 -6.80
N PHE A 193 6.83 -9.07 -7.36
CA PHE A 193 5.90 -10.14 -7.06
C PHE A 193 5.52 -10.94 -8.30
N TYR A 194 5.32 -12.24 -8.11
CA TYR A 194 4.87 -13.19 -9.12
C TYR A 194 3.81 -14.13 -8.51
N LYS A 195 3.19 -15.02 -9.32
CA LYS A 195 2.03 -15.83 -8.91
C LYS A 195 0.85 -14.99 -8.43
N LEU A 196 0.60 -13.88 -9.11
CA LEU A 196 -0.57 -13.06 -8.87
C LEU A 196 -1.79 -13.66 -9.59
N ASN A 197 -2.94 -13.65 -8.92
CA ASN A 197 -4.21 -14.03 -9.49
C ASN A 197 -4.87 -12.80 -10.13
N PHE A 198 -4.71 -12.62 -11.43
CA PHE A 198 -5.24 -11.48 -12.17
C PHE A 198 -6.69 -11.67 -12.60
N ALA A 199 -7.47 -10.58 -12.53
CA ALA A 199 -8.75 -10.48 -13.22
C ALA A 199 -8.54 -10.27 -14.74
N PRO A 200 -9.50 -10.69 -15.61
CA PRO A 200 -9.33 -10.61 -17.06
C PRO A 200 -9.14 -9.19 -17.62
N GLU A 201 -9.77 -8.19 -17.01
CA GLU A 201 -9.84 -6.81 -17.51
C GLU A 201 -8.71 -5.91 -16.96
N VAL A 202 -7.70 -6.50 -16.34
CA VAL A 202 -6.53 -5.76 -15.86
C VAL A 202 -5.77 -5.18 -17.06
N HIS A 203 -5.45 -3.88 -16.97
CA HIS A 203 -4.65 -3.18 -17.96
C HIS A 203 -3.23 -2.92 -17.41
N PRO A 204 -2.23 -3.75 -17.78
CA PRO A 204 -0.87 -3.56 -17.32
C PRO A 204 -0.25 -2.28 -17.90
N ILE A 205 0.41 -1.50 -17.03
CA ILE A 205 1.18 -0.32 -17.45
C ILE A 205 2.67 -0.64 -17.45
N LEU A 206 3.13 -1.42 -16.46
CA LEU A 206 4.53 -1.74 -16.26
C LEU A 206 4.71 -3.19 -15.84
N THR A 207 5.73 -3.84 -16.41
CA THR A 207 6.14 -5.18 -16.03
C THR A 207 7.58 -5.21 -15.52
N VAL A 208 7.91 -6.26 -14.76
CA VAL A 208 9.27 -6.63 -14.37
C VAL A 208 9.51 -8.08 -14.71
N THR A 209 10.70 -8.37 -15.25
CA THR A 209 11.19 -9.74 -15.35
C THR A 209 11.88 -10.08 -14.03
N MET A 210 11.37 -11.12 -13.34
CA MET A 210 11.81 -11.48 -12.00
C MET A 210 13.32 -11.78 -11.97
N PRO A 211 14.09 -11.04 -11.16
CA PRO A 211 15.52 -11.25 -11.04
C PRO A 211 15.84 -12.57 -10.35
N ASP A 212 17.08 -13.02 -10.53
CA ASP A 212 17.58 -14.25 -9.93
C ASP A 212 17.94 -14.03 -8.44
N THR A 213 16.93 -14.07 -7.58
CA THR A 213 17.10 -13.99 -6.12
C THR A 213 16.83 -15.33 -5.44
N PRO A 214 17.33 -15.58 -4.23
CA PRO A 214 17.08 -16.83 -3.51
C PRO A 214 15.59 -17.15 -3.33
N SER A 215 14.76 -16.13 -3.06
CA SER A 215 13.29 -16.31 -2.93
C SER A 215 12.65 -16.64 -4.28
N ALA A 216 13.04 -15.95 -5.37
CA ALA A 216 12.53 -16.22 -6.70
C ALA A 216 12.89 -17.63 -7.18
N ARG A 217 14.14 -18.10 -6.93
CA ARG A 217 14.53 -19.50 -7.21
C ARG A 217 13.66 -20.49 -6.45
N ARG A 218 13.48 -20.29 -5.13
CA ARG A 218 12.69 -21.18 -4.26
C ARG A 218 11.23 -21.24 -4.70
N GLY A 219 10.67 -20.11 -5.11
CA GLY A 219 9.28 -20.03 -5.55
C GLY A 219 9.06 -20.34 -7.03
N GLY A 220 10.13 -20.52 -7.85
CA GLY A 220 10.01 -20.76 -9.29
C GLY A 220 9.63 -19.52 -10.09
N GLY A 221 10.00 -18.32 -9.59
CA GLY A 221 9.66 -17.04 -10.23
C GLY A 221 10.69 -16.51 -11.21
N VAL A 222 11.95 -16.96 -11.12
CA VAL A 222 13.06 -16.42 -11.93
C VAL A 222 12.73 -16.38 -13.42
N GLY A 223 12.94 -15.23 -14.05
CA GLY A 223 12.70 -15.03 -15.48
C GLY A 223 11.23 -14.86 -15.88
N GLN A 224 10.28 -14.99 -14.95
CA GLN A 224 8.88 -14.65 -15.25
C GLN A 224 8.72 -13.14 -15.41
N THR A 225 8.02 -12.70 -16.47
CA THR A 225 7.66 -11.30 -16.67
C THR A 225 6.24 -11.09 -16.17
N VAL A 226 6.07 -10.23 -15.16
CA VAL A 226 4.81 -10.05 -14.44
C VAL A 226 4.49 -8.56 -14.31
N PRO A 227 3.21 -8.14 -14.49
CA PRO A 227 2.78 -6.77 -14.18
C PRO A 227 3.11 -6.39 -12.73
N GLN A 228 3.68 -5.19 -12.57
CA GLN A 228 3.99 -4.59 -11.27
C GLN A 228 3.30 -3.24 -11.07
N MET A 229 2.68 -2.71 -12.12
CA MET A 229 1.80 -1.55 -12.08
C MET A 229 0.69 -1.73 -13.10
N TRP A 230 -0.54 -1.48 -12.70
CA TRP A 230 -1.70 -1.60 -13.58
C TRP A 230 -2.86 -0.72 -13.14
N THR A 231 -3.79 -0.54 -14.08
CA THR A 231 -5.12 0.00 -13.84
C THR A 231 -6.17 -1.08 -14.00
N TYR A 232 -7.29 -0.93 -13.30
CA TYR A 232 -8.43 -1.82 -13.37
C TYR A 232 -9.72 -1.03 -13.28
N GLU A 233 -10.46 -0.97 -14.38
CA GLU A 233 -11.81 -0.41 -14.42
C GLU A 233 -12.82 -1.56 -14.37
N HIS A 234 -13.73 -1.51 -13.41
CA HIS A 234 -14.71 -2.57 -13.25
C HIS A 234 -16.00 -2.06 -12.60
N THR A 235 -17.05 -2.88 -12.68
CA THR A 235 -18.31 -2.60 -12.04
C THR A 235 -18.76 -3.82 -11.24
N LEU A 236 -18.84 -3.68 -9.93
CA LEU A 236 -19.40 -4.73 -9.08
C LEU A 236 -20.90 -4.90 -9.36
N PRO A 237 -21.50 -6.10 -9.22
CA PRO A 237 -22.91 -6.35 -9.51
C PRO A 237 -23.84 -5.33 -8.85
N GLY A 238 -24.65 -4.64 -9.68
CA GLY A 238 -25.58 -3.58 -9.24
C GLY A 238 -24.88 -2.31 -8.72
N GLY A 239 -23.64 -2.07 -9.12
CA GLY A 239 -22.85 -0.89 -8.72
C GLY A 239 -22.63 0.11 -9.86
N GLN A 240 -21.78 1.07 -9.57
CA GLN A 240 -21.26 2.09 -10.48
C GLN A 240 -19.84 1.71 -10.94
N PRO A 241 -19.39 2.19 -12.11
CA PRO A 241 -18.01 2.00 -12.55
C PRO A 241 -17.03 2.52 -11.51
N ALA A 242 -16.12 1.66 -11.08
CA ALA A 242 -15.03 1.94 -10.14
C ALA A 242 -13.68 1.82 -10.84
N ARG A 243 -12.67 2.45 -10.27
CA ARG A 243 -11.29 2.40 -10.76
C ARG A 243 -10.34 1.97 -9.65
N ALA A 244 -9.45 1.05 -9.97
CA ALA A 244 -8.35 0.71 -9.08
C ALA A 244 -7.00 0.95 -9.78
N PHE A 245 -6.05 1.52 -9.04
CA PHE A 245 -4.65 1.66 -9.45
C PHE A 245 -3.77 0.88 -8.49
N VAL A 246 -2.87 0.08 -9.02
CA VAL A 246 -1.99 -0.78 -8.23
C VAL A 246 -0.53 -0.54 -8.58
N TRP A 247 0.26 -0.42 -7.54
CA TRP A 247 1.71 -0.34 -7.56
C TRP A 247 2.30 -1.39 -6.62
N MET A 248 3.10 -2.32 -7.14
CA MET A 248 3.53 -3.49 -6.37
C MET A 248 4.80 -3.28 -5.54
N GLN A 249 5.57 -2.23 -5.77
CA GLN A 249 6.75 -1.91 -4.96
C GLN A 249 6.37 -1.11 -3.71
N GLY A 250 7.35 -0.94 -2.81
CA GLY A 250 7.15 -0.27 -1.53
C GLY A 250 7.52 -1.14 -0.33
N HIS A 251 8.27 -2.25 -0.54
CA HIS A 251 8.91 -2.94 0.59
C HIS A 251 9.83 -1.97 1.33
N MET A 252 10.65 -1.25 0.56
CA MET A 252 11.48 -0.16 1.08
C MET A 252 10.74 1.17 0.93
N VAL A 253 10.55 1.87 2.04
CA VAL A 253 9.84 3.16 2.03
C VAL A 253 10.55 4.21 1.17
N ASP A 254 11.86 4.09 1.01
CA ASP A 254 12.67 4.99 0.18
C ASP A 254 12.21 5.00 -1.28
N SER A 255 11.70 3.87 -1.80
CA SER A 255 11.14 3.79 -3.15
C SER A 255 9.92 4.71 -3.32
N LEU A 256 9.16 4.93 -2.25
CA LEU A 256 7.99 5.82 -2.22
C LEU A 256 8.38 7.30 -1.94
N GLN A 257 9.67 7.58 -1.69
CA GLN A 257 10.20 8.92 -1.50
C GLN A 257 10.88 9.47 -2.77
N ASP A 258 11.11 8.64 -3.78
CA ASP A 258 11.68 9.07 -5.06
C ASP A 258 10.71 10.03 -5.76
N PRO A 259 11.15 11.28 -6.12
CA PRO A 259 10.23 12.26 -6.72
C PRO A 259 9.64 11.85 -8.08
N ALA A 260 10.33 11.02 -8.85
CA ALA A 260 9.80 10.51 -10.12
C ALA A 260 8.70 9.48 -9.87
N ILE A 261 8.93 8.56 -8.90
CA ILE A 261 7.91 7.60 -8.47
C ILE A 261 6.72 8.32 -7.86
N GLN A 262 6.93 9.32 -7.00
CA GLN A 262 5.83 10.10 -6.42
C GLN A 262 4.92 10.70 -7.49
N LYS A 263 5.50 11.26 -8.57
CA LYS A 263 4.70 11.81 -9.70
C LYS A 263 3.87 10.73 -10.39
N VAL A 264 4.47 9.57 -10.66
CA VAL A 264 3.76 8.43 -11.26
C VAL A 264 2.61 7.97 -10.37
N LEU A 265 2.85 7.81 -9.07
CA LEU A 265 1.82 7.39 -8.12
C LEU A 265 0.71 8.43 -7.96
N MET A 266 1.04 9.73 -7.90
CA MET A 266 0.04 10.81 -7.85
C MET A 266 -0.86 10.81 -9.10
N ARG A 267 -0.32 10.52 -10.29
CA ARG A 267 -1.13 10.38 -11.50
C ARG A 267 -2.07 9.18 -11.44
N GLY A 268 -1.59 8.04 -10.94
CA GLY A 268 -2.42 6.85 -10.71
C GLY A 268 -3.52 7.10 -9.68
N ILE A 269 -3.22 7.82 -8.60
CA ILE A 269 -4.18 8.23 -7.57
C ILE A 269 -5.27 9.15 -8.17
N ALA A 270 -4.86 10.16 -8.94
CA ALA A 270 -5.81 11.06 -9.61
C ALA A 270 -6.71 10.30 -10.58
N TRP A 271 -6.13 9.38 -11.39
CA TRP A 271 -6.89 8.53 -12.31
C TRP A 271 -7.91 7.64 -11.57
N ALA A 272 -7.52 7.02 -10.45
CA ALA A 272 -8.43 6.21 -9.61
C ALA A 272 -9.58 7.07 -9.06
N GLY A 273 -9.31 8.32 -8.70
CA GLY A 273 -10.31 9.30 -8.27
C GLY A 273 -11.14 9.91 -9.40
N LYS A 274 -11.02 9.38 -10.64
CA LYS A 274 -11.73 9.88 -11.83
C LYS A 274 -11.46 11.35 -12.15
N LYS A 275 -10.26 11.81 -11.78
CA LYS A 275 -9.74 13.14 -12.09
C LYS A 275 -8.75 13.07 -13.27
N PRO A 276 -8.44 14.20 -13.91
CA PRO A 276 -7.29 14.26 -14.82
C PRO A 276 -6.03 13.73 -14.13
N THR A 277 -5.19 13.00 -14.83
CA THR A 277 -3.95 12.44 -14.24
C THR A 277 -3.01 13.54 -13.71
N THR A 278 -3.15 14.76 -14.19
CA THR A 278 -2.37 15.92 -13.74
C THR A 278 -2.96 16.64 -12.53
N GLU A 279 -4.12 16.23 -12.02
CA GLU A 279 -4.85 16.89 -10.92
C GLU A 279 -3.96 17.22 -9.72
N LEU A 280 -3.14 16.24 -9.32
CA LEU A 280 -2.23 16.41 -8.20
C LEU A 280 -0.86 16.93 -8.61
N THR A 281 -0.34 16.52 -9.77
CA THR A 281 1.03 16.90 -10.19
C THR A 281 1.16 18.33 -10.64
N ASP A 282 0.08 18.91 -11.20
CA ASP A 282 0.06 20.26 -11.75
C ASP A 282 -0.65 21.27 -10.83
N TYR A 283 -0.99 20.83 -9.59
CA TYR A 283 -1.63 21.70 -8.61
C TYR A 283 -0.73 22.89 -8.24
N VAL A 284 -1.28 24.08 -8.35
CA VAL A 284 -0.64 25.33 -7.92
C VAL A 284 -1.33 25.80 -6.65
N PRO A 285 -0.66 25.84 -5.49
CA PRO A 285 -1.28 26.32 -4.27
C PRO A 285 -1.65 27.81 -4.41
N PRO A 286 -2.77 28.24 -3.82
CA PRO A 286 -3.14 29.64 -3.81
C PRO A 286 -2.07 30.47 -3.06
N PRO A 287 -1.90 31.76 -3.42
CA PRO A 287 -0.96 32.61 -2.70
C PRO A 287 -1.32 32.68 -1.21
N PRO A 288 -0.31 32.81 -0.34
CA PRO A 288 -0.55 32.95 1.09
C PRO A 288 -1.55 34.07 1.35
N ARG A 289 -2.53 33.79 2.21
CA ARG A 289 -3.51 34.83 2.62
C ARG A 289 -2.74 35.98 3.28
N ALA A 290 -2.94 37.21 2.79
CA ALA A 290 -2.34 38.38 3.42
C ALA A 290 -2.65 38.37 4.94
N ALA A 291 -1.63 38.62 5.75
CA ALA A 291 -1.80 38.72 7.20
C ALA A 291 -2.89 39.75 7.48
N ARG A 292 -3.90 39.39 8.30
CA ARG A 292 -4.86 40.39 8.76
C ARG A 292 -4.07 41.46 9.51
N PRO A 293 -4.34 42.76 9.22
CA PRO A 293 -3.80 43.81 10.06
C PRO A 293 -4.24 43.53 11.51
N GLU A 294 -3.32 43.54 12.43
CA GLU A 294 -3.66 43.51 13.87
C GLU A 294 -4.58 44.67 14.16
N GLN A 295 -5.76 44.38 14.70
CA GLN A 295 -6.73 45.41 15.18
C GLN A 295 -6.37 45.83 16.59
#